data_0494cb25a173ead0c2274d680b0364f7
#
_entry.id   0494cb25a173ead0c2274d680b0364f7
#
_cell.length_a   1.000
_cell.length_b   1.000
_cell.length_c   1.000
_cell.angle_alpha   90.00
_cell.angle_beta   90.00
_cell.angle_gamma   90.00
#
_symmetry.space_group_name_H-M   'P 1'
#
loop_
_entity.id
_entity.type
_entity.pdbx_description
1 polymer ?
#
loop_
_entity_poly.entity_id
_entity_poly.type
_entity_poly.pdbx_seq_one_letter_code
_entity_poly.pdbx_strand_id
1 'polypeptide(L)'
;MDDVIKPQKSNLKFSLTGNYASLSVESQYGFDGFTGSYDPGKLRIYGSLSLYTKDKKYSIEEKVDYVPENSSGYSSWFNGLTTNIKLGALSSSFVYSSVGDNEIDLEKISLKTDIKSQSIQLWKGRIYASLSLKSSLNYLNRDKNRSSFSIEPQIIFSIAQFLDFQLSFVTENNSIGSYFIGDAFSVNKVIDDLKNSMDFFGEGRNNTSFILRSISLEAIHVMDDWNLNCKYSTEIVKSSVVGGSVYTLRPSFSVFLSWKTMPDLKVEENWRQVVGEDGTLIWEKV
;
A
#
# COMPACT_ATOMS: atom_id res chain seq x y z
N MET A 1 -17.44 31.04 31.68
CA MET A 1 -17.47 31.02 30.20
C MET A 1 -16.03 30.93 29.77
N ASP A 2 -15.49 29.74 29.69
CA ASP A 2 -14.09 29.54 29.30
C ASP A 2 -14.02 29.54 27.77
N ASP A 3 -13.66 30.69 27.20
CA ASP A 3 -13.30 30.78 25.78
C ASP A 3 -12.05 29.97 25.55
N VAL A 4 -12.24 28.73 25.08
CA VAL A 4 -11.15 27.88 24.63
C VAL A 4 -10.57 28.51 23.37
N ILE A 5 -9.47 29.28 23.54
CA ILE A 5 -8.72 29.83 22.43
C ILE A 5 -8.15 28.67 21.60
N LYS A 6 -8.75 28.41 20.45
CA LYS A 6 -8.27 27.39 19.53
C LYS A 6 -6.91 27.81 18.96
N PRO A 7 -5.91 26.91 18.90
CA PRO A 7 -4.62 27.20 18.32
C PRO A 7 -4.80 27.66 16.86
N GLN A 8 -4.31 28.85 16.53
CA GLN A 8 -4.33 29.34 15.17
C GLN A 8 -3.22 28.65 14.37
N LYS A 9 -3.62 27.93 13.32
CA LYS A 9 -2.69 27.37 12.33
C LYS A 9 -2.72 28.30 11.12
N SER A 10 -1.57 28.75 10.70
CA SER A 10 -1.42 29.46 9.43
C SER A 10 -0.62 28.59 8.46
N ASN A 11 -1.06 28.57 7.21
CA ASN A 11 -0.40 27.85 6.13
C ASN A 11 -0.21 28.82 4.96
N LEU A 12 1.03 28.97 4.52
CA LEU A 12 1.37 29.73 3.32
C LEU A 12 1.92 28.75 2.29
N LYS A 13 1.24 28.63 1.16
CA LYS A 13 1.64 27.76 0.07
C LYS A 13 1.90 28.56 -1.20
N PHE A 14 3.07 28.35 -1.77
CA PHE A 14 3.45 28.83 -3.10
C PHE A 14 3.66 27.64 -4.01
N SER A 15 3.11 27.66 -5.23
CA SER A 15 3.31 26.60 -6.21
C SER A 15 3.42 27.16 -7.62
N LEU A 16 4.39 26.62 -8.37
CA LEU A 16 4.58 26.83 -9.80
C LEU A 16 4.46 25.49 -10.48
N THR A 17 3.62 25.38 -11.50
CA THR A 17 3.43 24.16 -12.26
C THR A 17 3.57 24.45 -13.74
N GLY A 18 4.47 23.73 -14.40
CA GLY A 18 4.69 23.75 -15.85
C GLY A 18 4.37 22.42 -16.50
N ASN A 19 4.66 22.29 -17.79
CA ASN A 19 4.39 21.06 -18.54
C ASN A 19 5.32 19.90 -18.17
N TYR A 20 6.50 20.18 -17.62
CA TYR A 20 7.55 19.19 -17.34
C TYR A 20 8.12 19.29 -15.92
N ALA A 21 7.76 20.31 -15.18
CA ALA A 21 8.26 20.53 -13.84
C ALA A 21 7.20 21.20 -12.95
N SER A 22 7.25 20.93 -11.67
CA SER A 22 6.52 21.65 -10.65
C SER A 22 7.40 21.92 -9.44
N LEU A 23 7.23 23.09 -8.85
CA LEU A 23 7.86 23.50 -7.59
C LEU A 23 6.75 23.88 -6.62
N SER A 24 6.83 23.40 -5.40
CA SER A 24 5.93 23.81 -4.32
C SER A 24 6.74 24.06 -3.07
N VAL A 25 6.44 25.16 -2.40
CA VAL A 25 6.96 25.49 -1.08
C VAL A 25 5.78 25.80 -0.19
N GLU A 26 5.71 25.15 0.95
CA GLU A 26 4.65 25.30 1.92
C GLU A 26 5.25 25.52 3.30
N SER A 27 4.88 26.58 3.98
CA SER A 27 5.22 26.80 5.38
C SER A 27 3.98 26.61 6.25
N GLN A 28 4.11 25.76 7.25
CA GLN A 28 3.09 25.55 8.27
C GLN A 28 3.57 26.16 9.58
N TYR A 29 2.75 27.00 10.15
CA TYR A 29 3.02 27.68 11.39
C TYR A 29 1.94 27.36 12.43
N GLY A 30 2.35 26.88 13.59
CA GLY A 30 1.45 26.63 14.72
C GLY A 30 1.71 27.61 15.85
N PHE A 31 0.73 28.42 16.19
CA PHE A 31 0.76 29.30 17.35
C PHE A 31 0.06 28.60 18.51
N ASP A 32 0.69 28.51 19.66
CA ASP A 32 0.02 28.04 20.88
C ASP A 32 -0.81 29.19 21.46
N GLY A 33 -2.11 29.14 21.21
CA GLY A 33 -3.06 30.15 21.71
C GLY A 33 -3.20 30.20 23.22
N PHE A 34 -2.68 29.20 23.95
CA PHE A 34 -2.77 29.14 25.40
C PHE A 34 -1.67 29.94 26.12
N THR A 35 -0.46 29.92 25.57
CA THR A 35 0.70 30.60 26.17
C THR A 35 0.99 31.95 25.55
N GLY A 36 0.36 32.25 24.44
CA GLY A 36 0.68 33.47 23.65
C GLY A 36 2.13 33.50 23.14
N SER A 37 2.86 32.39 23.31
CA SER A 37 4.26 32.30 22.94
C SER A 37 4.40 31.62 21.57
N TYR A 38 5.37 32.11 20.83
CA TYR A 38 5.83 31.49 19.60
C TYR A 38 6.57 30.18 19.95
N ASP A 39 6.10 29.05 19.44
CA ASP A 39 6.80 27.80 19.52
C ASP A 39 7.46 27.48 18.16
N PRO A 40 8.76 27.76 17.99
CA PRO A 40 9.45 27.53 16.74
C PRO A 40 9.51 26.04 16.36
N GLY A 41 9.32 25.12 17.30
CA GLY A 41 9.16 23.68 17.00
C GLY A 41 7.90 23.36 16.20
N LYS A 42 6.98 24.32 16.03
CA LYS A 42 5.76 24.19 15.21
C LYS A 42 5.89 24.81 13.82
N LEU A 43 6.98 25.52 13.52
CA LEU A 43 7.25 25.97 12.16
C LEU A 43 7.84 24.81 11.36
N ARG A 44 7.16 24.43 10.30
CA ARG A 44 7.66 23.45 9.32
C ARG A 44 7.64 24.06 7.93
N ILE A 45 8.66 23.79 7.16
CA ILE A 45 8.78 24.22 5.78
C ILE A 45 8.88 22.96 4.91
N TYR A 46 7.91 22.75 4.03
CA TYR A 46 7.91 21.68 3.06
C TYR A 46 8.29 22.23 1.69
N GLY A 47 9.31 21.64 1.10
CA GLY A 47 9.66 21.91 -0.28
C GLY A 47 9.39 20.66 -1.13
N SER A 48 8.89 20.82 -2.35
CA SER A 48 8.88 19.76 -3.33
C SER A 48 9.26 20.28 -4.71
N LEU A 49 10.12 19.52 -5.37
CA LEU A 49 10.51 19.73 -6.76
C LEU A 49 10.19 18.44 -7.52
N SER A 50 9.38 18.55 -8.56
CA SER A 50 9.06 17.39 -9.42
C SER A 50 9.43 17.71 -10.85
N LEU A 51 10.10 16.75 -11.49
CA LEU A 51 10.36 16.72 -12.93
C LEU A 51 9.61 15.54 -13.50
N TYR A 52 8.94 15.71 -14.63
CA TYR A 52 8.13 14.66 -15.22
C TYR A 52 8.01 14.79 -16.74
N THR A 53 7.75 13.66 -17.41
CA THR A 53 7.38 13.65 -18.80
C THR A 53 5.95 14.16 -19.00
N LYS A 54 5.61 14.64 -20.20
CA LYS A 54 4.29 15.19 -20.54
C LYS A 54 3.14 14.22 -20.20
N ASP A 55 3.35 12.92 -20.40
CA ASP A 55 2.41 11.86 -20.07
C ASP A 55 2.47 11.41 -18.61
N LYS A 56 3.37 12.02 -17.80
CA LYS A 56 3.62 11.67 -16.38
C LYS A 56 3.98 10.19 -16.16
N LYS A 57 4.44 9.51 -17.19
CA LYS A 57 4.86 8.13 -17.12
C LYS A 57 6.20 7.96 -16.41
N TYR A 58 7.07 8.96 -16.56
CA TYR A 58 8.36 9.03 -15.88
C TYR A 58 8.40 10.30 -15.05
N SER A 59 8.82 10.19 -13.81
CA SER A 59 8.98 11.35 -12.94
C SER A 59 10.03 11.10 -11.87
N ILE A 60 10.66 12.17 -11.43
CA ILE A 60 11.45 12.25 -10.21
C ILE A 60 10.90 13.39 -9.37
N GLU A 61 10.71 13.16 -8.10
CA GLU A 61 10.20 14.12 -7.14
C GLU A 61 11.08 14.10 -5.90
N GLU A 62 11.58 15.25 -5.53
CA GLU A 62 12.28 15.49 -4.28
C GLU A 62 11.38 16.26 -3.33
N LYS A 63 11.24 15.77 -2.11
CA LYS A 63 10.51 16.42 -1.01
C LYS A 63 11.45 16.64 0.15
N VAL A 64 11.45 17.86 0.66
CA VAL A 64 12.25 18.26 1.83
C VAL A 64 11.29 18.69 2.93
N ASP A 65 11.51 18.19 4.12
CA ASP A 65 10.84 18.61 5.35
C ASP A 65 11.91 19.26 6.25
N TYR A 66 11.76 20.55 6.47
CA TYR A 66 12.66 21.36 7.26
C TYR A 66 11.95 21.91 8.49
N VAL A 67 12.54 21.69 9.65
CA VAL A 67 12.11 22.26 10.92
C VAL A 67 13.21 23.17 11.41
N PRO A 68 12.98 24.49 11.51
CA PRO A 68 13.97 25.42 12.07
C PRO A 68 14.33 25.04 13.49
N GLU A 69 15.53 25.42 13.89
CA GLU A 69 16.04 25.26 15.25
C GLU A 69 15.05 25.82 16.27
N ASN A 70 14.72 25.07 17.30
CA ASN A 70 13.88 25.53 18.38
C ASN A 70 14.72 25.98 19.58
N SER A 71 14.13 26.81 20.44
CA SER A 71 14.74 27.30 21.67
C SER A 71 15.08 26.22 22.71
N SER A 72 14.71 24.96 22.45
CA SER A 72 14.98 23.80 23.30
C SER A 72 16.31 23.09 22.99
N GLY A 73 17.15 23.66 22.11
CA GLY A 73 18.47 23.12 21.79
C GLY A 73 18.51 21.96 20.82
N TYR A 74 17.39 21.63 20.17
CA TYR A 74 17.40 20.69 19.05
C TYR A 74 17.82 21.40 17.77
N SER A 75 19.05 21.19 17.36
CA SER A 75 19.65 21.79 16.15
C SER A 75 19.40 20.98 14.88
N SER A 76 18.29 20.30 14.72
CA SER A 76 18.04 19.64 13.45
C SER A 76 17.31 20.59 12.49
N TRP A 77 18.08 21.30 11.70
CA TRP A 77 17.60 22.15 10.61
C TRP A 77 17.00 21.34 9.43
N PHE A 78 17.15 20.02 9.43
CA PHE A 78 16.66 19.13 8.40
C PHE A 78 15.96 17.92 9.04
N ASN A 79 14.66 17.74 8.79
CA ASN A 79 13.88 16.67 9.38
C ASN A 79 13.81 15.44 8.47
N GLY A 80 13.75 15.64 7.16
CA GLY A 80 13.73 14.52 6.22
C GLY A 80 13.80 14.93 4.76
N LEU A 81 14.28 14.00 3.96
CA LEU A 81 14.29 14.07 2.50
C LEU A 81 13.58 12.83 1.96
N THR A 82 12.72 13.02 0.99
CA THR A 82 12.08 11.91 0.28
C THR A 82 12.29 12.06 -1.22
N THR A 83 12.97 11.09 -1.81
CA THR A 83 13.13 10.98 -3.26
C THR A 83 12.13 9.96 -3.80
N ASN A 84 11.22 10.38 -4.66
CA ASN A 84 10.29 9.51 -5.36
C ASN A 84 10.68 9.40 -6.84
N ILE A 85 10.83 8.19 -7.34
CA ILE A 85 11.15 7.93 -8.74
C ILE A 85 10.06 7.04 -9.33
N LYS A 86 9.49 7.44 -10.47
CA LYS A 86 8.52 6.65 -11.22
C LYS A 86 9.08 6.34 -12.61
N LEU A 87 9.12 5.07 -12.96
CA LEU A 87 9.60 4.55 -14.25
C LEU A 87 8.51 3.64 -14.83
N GLY A 88 7.50 4.23 -15.46
CA GLY A 88 6.36 3.48 -15.99
C GLY A 88 5.58 2.76 -14.89
N ALA A 89 5.68 1.43 -14.88
CA ALA A 89 5.00 0.56 -13.89
C ALA A 89 5.76 0.42 -12.55
N LEU A 90 7.02 0.84 -12.50
CA LEU A 90 7.85 0.81 -11.30
C LEU A 90 7.81 2.17 -10.61
N SER A 91 7.56 2.20 -9.32
CA SER A 91 7.74 3.38 -8.46
C SER A 91 8.62 3.03 -7.27
N SER A 92 9.55 3.91 -6.95
CA SER A 92 10.42 3.81 -5.79
C SER A 92 10.35 5.06 -4.95
N SER A 93 10.50 4.90 -3.65
CA SER A 93 10.58 5.98 -2.68
C SER A 93 11.71 5.70 -1.71
N PHE A 94 12.61 6.66 -1.55
CA PHE A 94 13.72 6.63 -0.62
C PHE A 94 13.46 7.72 0.42
N VAL A 95 13.41 7.34 1.68
CA VAL A 95 13.19 8.27 2.79
C VAL A 95 14.46 8.33 3.61
N TYR A 96 14.97 9.54 3.77
CA TYR A 96 16.11 9.86 4.60
C TYR A 96 15.63 10.68 5.79
N SER A 97 16.11 10.39 6.97
CA SER A 97 15.82 11.13 8.20
C SER A 97 17.10 11.59 8.87
N SER A 98 17.01 12.67 9.64
CA SER A 98 18.11 13.12 10.48
C SER A 98 18.34 12.16 11.65
N VAL A 99 19.60 11.87 11.94
CA VAL A 99 20.03 11.02 13.05
C VAL A 99 21.06 11.82 13.86
N GLY A 100 20.65 12.25 15.07
CA GLY A 100 21.54 13.03 15.93
C GLY A 100 21.92 14.39 15.33
N ASP A 101 23.06 14.91 15.77
CA ASP A 101 23.51 16.26 15.40
C ASP A 101 24.18 16.29 14.03
N ASN A 102 23.42 16.34 12.94
CA ASN A 102 23.85 16.54 11.54
C ASN A 102 24.15 15.29 10.68
N GLU A 103 23.77 14.12 11.09
CA GLU A 103 23.84 12.94 10.22
C GLU A 103 22.51 12.67 9.54
N ILE A 104 22.56 12.41 8.24
CA ILE A 104 21.39 11.99 7.44
C ILE A 104 21.59 10.51 7.13
N ASP A 105 20.63 9.69 7.52
CA ASP A 105 20.64 8.26 7.24
C ASP A 105 19.42 7.84 6.42
N LEU A 106 19.61 6.82 5.60
CA LEU A 106 18.53 6.18 4.86
C LEU A 106 17.63 5.42 5.84
N GLU A 107 16.41 5.88 6.03
CA GLU A 107 15.45 5.26 6.93
C GLU A 107 14.68 4.14 6.25
N LYS A 108 14.16 4.41 5.04
CA LYS A 108 13.22 3.52 4.36
C LYS A 108 13.42 3.53 2.85
N ILE A 109 13.34 2.33 2.25
CA ILE A 109 13.20 2.14 0.81
C ILE A 109 11.84 1.48 0.56
N SER A 110 11.04 2.07 -0.31
CA SER A 110 9.80 1.47 -0.80
C SER A 110 9.89 1.29 -2.30
N LEU A 111 9.65 0.07 -2.77
CA LEU A 111 9.53 -0.26 -4.20
C LEU A 111 8.12 -0.79 -4.44
N LYS A 112 7.46 -0.31 -5.48
CA LYS A 112 6.14 -0.79 -5.91
C LYS A 112 6.16 -1.05 -7.39
N THR A 113 5.57 -2.15 -7.80
CA THR A 113 5.34 -2.45 -9.20
C THR A 113 3.85 -2.73 -9.44
N ASP A 114 3.37 -2.33 -10.61
CA ASP A 114 2.05 -2.67 -11.11
C ASP A 114 2.20 -2.95 -12.60
N ILE A 115 2.37 -4.22 -12.94
CA ILE A 115 2.63 -4.69 -14.29
C ILE A 115 1.40 -5.44 -14.77
N LYS A 116 0.88 -5.04 -15.92
CA LYS A 116 -0.22 -5.72 -16.59
C LYS A 116 0.23 -6.21 -17.95
N SER A 117 0.00 -7.49 -18.24
CA SER A 117 0.28 -8.06 -19.55
C SER A 117 -0.69 -7.52 -20.58
N GLN A 118 -0.33 -7.65 -21.84
CA GLN A 118 -1.29 -7.53 -22.93
C GLN A 118 -2.35 -8.62 -22.82
N SER A 119 -3.58 -8.32 -23.21
CA SER A 119 -4.66 -9.30 -23.25
C SER A 119 -4.43 -10.31 -24.34
N ILE A 120 -4.51 -11.58 -24.01
CA ILE A 120 -4.41 -12.70 -24.94
C ILE A 120 -5.83 -13.16 -25.28
N GLN A 121 -6.12 -13.27 -26.56
CA GLN A 121 -7.41 -13.80 -27.00
C GLN A 121 -7.41 -15.32 -26.88
N LEU A 122 -8.35 -15.85 -26.09
CA LEU A 122 -8.49 -17.30 -25.89
C LEU A 122 -9.54 -17.93 -26.83
N TRP A 123 -10.63 -17.23 -27.10
CA TRP A 123 -11.71 -17.80 -27.92
C TRP A 123 -12.41 -16.76 -28.79
N LYS A 124 -12.21 -16.87 -30.12
CA LYS A 124 -12.95 -16.20 -31.22
C LYS A 124 -13.43 -14.76 -30.91
N GLY A 125 -12.58 -13.94 -30.29
CA GLY A 125 -12.92 -12.58 -29.94
C GLY A 125 -13.90 -12.40 -28.78
N ARG A 126 -14.22 -13.48 -28.06
CA ARG A 126 -15.20 -13.45 -26.96
C ARG A 126 -14.59 -13.56 -25.58
N ILE A 127 -13.45 -14.25 -25.46
CA ILE A 127 -12.77 -14.46 -24.18
C ILE A 127 -11.33 -13.98 -24.32
N TYR A 128 -10.97 -13.10 -23.42
CA TYR A 128 -9.61 -12.56 -23.30
C TYR A 128 -9.09 -12.88 -21.89
N ALA A 129 -7.80 -13.17 -21.80
CA ALA A 129 -7.13 -13.32 -20.52
C ALA A 129 -5.99 -12.30 -20.43
N SER A 130 -5.77 -11.73 -19.26
CA SER A 130 -4.60 -10.92 -18.94
C SER A 130 -4.08 -11.26 -17.56
N LEU A 131 -2.78 -11.07 -17.37
CA LEU A 131 -2.10 -11.23 -16.10
C LEU A 131 -1.74 -9.86 -15.56
N SER A 132 -1.93 -9.65 -14.28
CA SER A 132 -1.44 -8.48 -13.58
C SER A 132 -0.60 -8.93 -12.39
N LEU A 133 0.48 -8.21 -12.12
CA LEU A 133 1.36 -8.45 -10.99
C LEU A 133 1.57 -7.15 -10.27
N LYS A 134 1.03 -7.06 -9.07
CA LYS A 134 1.36 -5.99 -8.13
C LYS A 134 2.35 -6.52 -7.11
N SER A 135 3.37 -5.74 -6.82
CA SER A 135 4.26 -6.05 -5.72
C SER A 135 4.64 -4.80 -4.94
N SER A 136 4.90 -4.96 -3.67
CA SER A 136 5.42 -3.89 -2.83
C SER A 136 6.49 -4.40 -1.88
N LEU A 137 7.63 -3.73 -1.85
CA LEU A 137 8.72 -3.94 -0.93
C LEU A 137 8.84 -2.70 -0.06
N ASN A 138 8.84 -2.88 1.26
CA ASN A 138 9.17 -1.85 2.23
C ASN A 138 10.36 -2.34 3.06
N TYR A 139 11.52 -1.76 2.82
CA TYR A 139 12.73 -2.06 3.56
C TYR A 139 13.01 -0.94 4.55
N LEU A 140 13.17 -1.30 5.83
CA LEU A 140 13.52 -0.39 6.92
C LEU A 140 14.97 -0.64 7.32
N ASN A 141 15.84 0.35 7.13
CA ASN A 141 17.27 0.18 7.36
C ASN A 141 17.60 -0.08 8.84
N ARG A 142 16.92 0.62 9.74
CA ARG A 142 17.15 0.48 11.20
C ARG A 142 16.47 -0.73 11.81
N ASP A 143 15.38 -1.22 11.21
CA ASP A 143 14.64 -2.37 11.70
C ASP A 143 14.35 -3.34 10.56
N LYS A 144 15.40 -4.06 10.13
CA LYS A 144 15.32 -5.02 9.03
C LYS A 144 14.24 -6.10 9.27
N ASN A 145 13.94 -6.40 10.53
CA ASN A 145 12.94 -7.41 10.91
C ASN A 145 11.51 -6.96 10.69
N ARG A 146 11.26 -5.65 10.56
CA ARG A 146 9.96 -5.09 10.19
C ARG A 146 9.83 -4.78 8.71
N SER A 147 10.84 -5.11 7.93
CA SER A 147 10.77 -4.95 6.48
C SER A 147 9.79 -5.96 5.91
N SER A 148 8.95 -5.53 4.97
CA SER A 148 7.88 -6.33 4.39
C SER A 148 7.96 -6.40 2.88
N PHE A 149 7.51 -7.52 2.32
CA PHE A 149 7.39 -7.72 0.89
C PHE A 149 6.05 -8.40 0.61
N SER A 150 5.27 -7.83 -0.30
CA SER A 150 4.01 -8.42 -0.75
C SER A 150 4.00 -8.59 -2.25
N ILE A 151 3.37 -9.67 -2.69
CA ILE A 151 3.13 -9.99 -4.10
C ILE A 151 1.64 -10.30 -4.25
N GLU A 152 1.01 -9.71 -5.25
CA GLU A 152 -0.37 -9.93 -5.63
C GLU A 152 -0.46 -10.25 -7.12
N PRO A 153 -0.30 -11.52 -7.54
CA PRO A 153 -0.63 -11.95 -8.89
C PRO A 153 -2.16 -11.97 -9.07
N GLN A 154 -2.60 -11.51 -10.23
CA GLN A 154 -4.00 -11.48 -10.63
C GLN A 154 -4.15 -12.08 -12.02
N ILE A 155 -5.18 -12.89 -12.21
CA ILE A 155 -5.61 -13.40 -13.50
C ILE A 155 -6.98 -12.78 -13.78
N ILE A 156 -7.10 -12.13 -14.94
CA ILE A 156 -8.32 -11.45 -15.35
C ILE A 156 -8.82 -12.14 -16.62
N PHE A 157 -10.06 -12.63 -16.60
CA PHE A 157 -10.77 -13.16 -17.74
C PHE A 157 -11.89 -12.21 -18.09
N SER A 158 -11.84 -11.64 -19.29
CA SER A 158 -12.90 -10.79 -19.83
C SER A 158 -13.73 -11.57 -20.83
N ILE A 159 -15.03 -11.72 -20.56
CA ILE A 159 -15.99 -12.43 -21.40
C ILE A 159 -16.84 -11.40 -22.12
N ALA A 160 -16.65 -11.31 -23.43
CA ALA A 160 -17.25 -10.29 -24.28
C ALA A 160 -16.96 -8.88 -23.72
N GLN A 161 -17.98 -8.02 -23.61
CA GLN A 161 -17.85 -6.63 -23.11
C GLN A 161 -18.58 -6.41 -21.78
N PHE A 162 -19.12 -7.47 -21.22
CA PHE A 162 -20.08 -7.32 -20.10
C PHE A 162 -19.68 -8.06 -18.83
N LEU A 163 -18.72 -9.00 -18.86
CA LEU A 163 -18.39 -9.79 -17.67
C LEU A 163 -16.89 -9.99 -17.55
N ASP A 164 -16.33 -9.53 -16.44
CA ASP A 164 -14.96 -9.76 -16.05
C ASP A 164 -14.89 -10.65 -14.80
N PHE A 165 -14.05 -11.67 -14.83
CA PHE A 165 -13.65 -12.45 -13.67
C PHE A 165 -12.21 -12.14 -13.32
N GLN A 166 -11.97 -11.87 -12.06
CA GLN A 166 -10.64 -11.60 -11.52
C GLN A 166 -10.35 -12.56 -10.38
N LEU A 167 -9.30 -13.34 -10.53
CA LEU A 167 -8.75 -14.18 -9.47
C LEU A 167 -7.45 -13.55 -8.98
N SER A 168 -7.33 -13.29 -7.68
CA SER A 168 -6.12 -12.73 -7.08
C SER A 168 -5.69 -13.47 -5.83
N PHE A 169 -4.38 -13.46 -5.59
CA PHE A 169 -3.71 -14.07 -4.45
C PHE A 169 -2.82 -13.03 -3.82
N VAL A 170 -2.94 -12.83 -2.52
CA VAL A 170 -2.05 -11.91 -1.79
C VAL A 170 -1.13 -12.72 -0.89
N THR A 171 0.16 -12.64 -1.17
CA THR A 171 1.22 -13.27 -0.38
C THR A 171 2.11 -12.20 0.22
N GLU A 172 2.40 -12.31 1.51
CA GLU A 172 3.16 -11.32 2.26
C GLU A 172 4.26 -11.98 3.09
N ASN A 173 5.40 -11.31 3.16
CA ASN A 173 6.49 -11.64 4.07
C ASN A 173 6.84 -10.39 4.89
N ASN A 174 6.74 -10.49 6.20
CA ASN A 174 7.02 -9.41 7.14
C ASN A 174 8.41 -9.54 7.80
N SER A 175 9.28 -10.38 7.24
CA SER A 175 10.62 -10.65 7.79
C SER A 175 11.66 -10.80 6.69
N ILE A 176 11.76 -9.80 5.81
CA ILE A 176 12.73 -9.82 4.69
C ILE A 176 14.18 -9.87 5.20
N GLY A 177 14.42 -9.38 6.41
CA GLY A 177 15.74 -9.45 7.05
C GLY A 177 16.33 -10.86 7.07
N SER A 178 15.49 -11.92 7.08
CA SER A 178 15.92 -13.32 7.04
C SER A 178 16.60 -13.76 5.74
N TYR A 179 16.45 -12.98 4.65
CA TYR A 179 17.06 -13.27 3.35
C TYR A 179 18.44 -12.65 3.17
N PHE A 180 18.88 -11.82 4.11
CA PHE A 180 20.23 -11.32 4.13
C PHE A 180 21.14 -12.35 4.80
N ILE A 181 22.14 -12.85 4.07
CA ILE A 181 23.20 -13.72 4.57
C ILE A 181 24.46 -12.86 4.65
N GLY A 182 24.76 -12.34 5.85
CA GLY A 182 25.72 -11.25 5.99
C GLY A 182 25.17 -9.99 5.29
N ASP A 183 25.95 -9.42 4.36
CA ASP A 183 25.54 -8.24 3.58
C ASP A 183 24.91 -8.58 2.22
N ALA A 184 24.82 -9.87 1.86
CA ALA A 184 24.29 -10.32 0.58
C ALA A 184 22.82 -10.73 0.67
N PHE A 185 22.01 -10.26 -0.24
CA PHE A 185 20.61 -10.65 -0.38
C PHE A 185 20.47 -11.92 -1.23
N SER A 186 19.83 -12.96 -0.69
CA SER A 186 19.66 -14.25 -1.35
C SER A 186 18.32 -14.32 -2.13
N VAL A 187 18.34 -14.05 -3.43
CA VAL A 187 17.17 -14.14 -4.31
C VAL A 187 16.63 -15.58 -4.39
N ASN A 188 17.53 -16.59 -4.43
CA ASN A 188 17.12 -18.00 -4.52
C ASN A 188 16.27 -18.40 -3.31
N LYS A 189 16.67 -17.99 -2.10
CA LYS A 189 15.90 -18.26 -0.89
C LYS A 189 14.50 -17.61 -0.93
N VAL A 190 14.39 -16.41 -1.49
CA VAL A 190 13.09 -15.75 -1.69
C VAL A 190 12.20 -16.55 -2.64
N ILE A 191 12.76 -17.03 -3.75
CA ILE A 191 12.00 -17.80 -4.75
C ILE A 191 11.55 -19.14 -4.16
N ASP A 192 12.41 -19.84 -3.42
CA ASP A 192 12.07 -21.10 -2.80
C ASP A 192 11.00 -20.94 -1.72
N ASP A 193 11.10 -19.91 -0.90
CA ASP A 193 10.07 -19.58 0.09
C ASP A 193 8.75 -19.19 -0.58
N LEU A 194 8.78 -18.46 -1.69
CA LEU A 194 7.58 -18.11 -2.44
C LEU A 194 6.91 -19.34 -3.04
N LYS A 195 7.67 -20.29 -3.59
CA LYS A 195 7.12 -21.58 -4.06
C LYS A 195 6.48 -22.35 -2.91
N ASN A 196 7.17 -22.43 -1.77
CA ASN A 196 6.65 -23.13 -0.59
C ASN A 196 5.37 -22.48 -0.05
N SER A 197 5.21 -21.16 -0.16
CA SER A 197 3.99 -20.44 0.25
C SER A 197 2.76 -20.82 -0.59
N MET A 198 2.98 -21.26 -1.85
CA MET A 198 1.94 -21.70 -2.77
C MET A 198 1.64 -23.20 -2.67
N ASP A 199 2.35 -23.93 -1.81
CA ASP A 199 2.06 -25.34 -1.53
C ASP A 199 0.86 -25.47 -0.59
N PHE A 200 -0.36 -25.45 -1.17
CA PHE A 200 -1.61 -25.42 -0.43
C PHE A 200 -1.89 -26.71 0.35
N PHE A 201 -1.33 -27.83 -0.06
CA PHE A 201 -1.66 -29.15 0.45
C PHE A 201 -0.47 -29.87 1.07
N GLY A 202 0.76 -29.34 0.91
CA GLY A 202 1.98 -29.93 1.44
C GLY A 202 2.52 -29.27 2.69
N GLU A 203 3.62 -29.82 3.21
CA GLU A 203 4.30 -29.34 4.41
C GLU A 203 5.19 -28.10 4.14
N GLY A 204 5.50 -27.81 2.88
CA GLY A 204 6.35 -26.67 2.47
C GLY A 204 5.87 -25.33 3.04
N ARG A 205 4.55 -25.18 3.14
CA ARG A 205 3.90 -23.97 3.70
C ARG A 205 4.25 -23.70 5.16
N ASN A 206 4.58 -24.72 5.94
CA ASN A 206 4.93 -24.53 7.36
C ASN A 206 6.35 -23.95 7.53
N ASN A 207 7.20 -24.12 6.53
CA ASN A 207 8.63 -23.80 6.56
C ASN A 207 8.97 -22.50 5.80
N THR A 208 7.97 -21.75 5.33
CA THR A 208 8.18 -20.50 4.59
C THR A 208 7.92 -19.26 5.44
N SER A 209 8.69 -18.21 5.21
CA SER A 209 8.44 -16.88 5.77
C SER A 209 7.34 -16.11 5.01
N PHE A 210 6.96 -16.57 3.81
CA PHE A 210 5.81 -16.02 3.09
C PHE A 210 4.51 -16.62 3.61
N ILE A 211 3.56 -15.75 3.87
CA ILE A 211 2.22 -16.12 4.32
C ILE A 211 1.24 -15.71 3.23
N LEU A 212 0.49 -16.69 2.69
CA LEU A 212 -0.66 -16.39 1.86
C LEU A 212 -1.74 -15.76 2.73
N ARG A 213 -2.02 -14.50 2.49
CA ARG A 213 -2.96 -13.69 3.28
C ARG A 213 -4.39 -13.85 2.82
N SER A 214 -4.59 -13.81 1.51
CA SER A 214 -5.94 -13.92 0.97
C SER A 214 -5.95 -14.48 -0.43
N ILE A 215 -7.07 -15.11 -0.74
CA ILE A 215 -7.47 -15.50 -2.09
C ILE A 215 -8.79 -14.78 -2.37
N SER A 216 -8.93 -14.10 -3.50
CA SER A 216 -10.20 -13.48 -3.87
C SER A 216 -10.59 -13.82 -5.30
N LEU A 217 -11.90 -14.03 -5.49
CA LEU A 217 -12.55 -14.17 -6.77
C LEU A 217 -13.57 -13.05 -6.88
N GLU A 218 -13.45 -12.24 -7.91
CA GLU A 218 -14.34 -11.12 -8.18
C GLU A 218 -14.98 -11.30 -9.56
N ALA A 219 -16.30 -11.11 -9.65
CA ALA A 219 -17.05 -11.09 -10.88
C ALA A 219 -17.67 -9.70 -11.05
N ILE A 220 -17.30 -9.00 -12.12
CA ILE A 220 -17.80 -7.68 -12.44
C ILE A 220 -18.67 -7.80 -13.68
N HIS A 221 -19.95 -7.60 -13.52
CA HIS A 221 -20.91 -7.56 -14.64
C HIS A 221 -21.23 -6.12 -14.98
N VAL A 222 -20.80 -5.71 -16.19
CA VAL A 222 -20.99 -4.36 -16.72
C VAL A 222 -22.25 -4.36 -17.57
N MET A 223 -23.27 -3.66 -17.13
CA MET A 223 -24.50 -3.41 -17.90
C MET A 223 -24.52 -1.96 -18.41
N ASP A 224 -25.47 -1.61 -19.26
CA ASP A 224 -25.50 -0.28 -19.87
C ASP A 224 -25.51 0.84 -18.80
N ASP A 225 -26.46 0.78 -17.86
CA ASP A 225 -26.67 1.82 -16.86
C ASP A 225 -26.08 1.50 -15.49
N TRP A 226 -25.69 0.27 -15.22
CA TRP A 226 -25.23 -0.16 -13.90
C TRP A 226 -24.17 -1.26 -13.96
N ASN A 227 -23.44 -1.43 -12.85
CA ASN A 227 -22.47 -2.47 -12.65
C ASN A 227 -22.84 -3.30 -11.43
N LEU A 228 -22.75 -4.61 -11.57
CA LEU A 228 -22.84 -5.55 -10.47
C LEU A 228 -21.45 -6.12 -10.22
N ASN A 229 -20.97 -5.96 -9.01
CA ASN A 229 -19.71 -6.56 -8.55
C ASN A 229 -20.04 -7.58 -7.45
N CYS A 230 -19.65 -8.82 -7.65
CA CYS A 230 -19.72 -9.90 -6.67
C CYS A 230 -18.30 -10.33 -6.33
N LYS A 231 -17.91 -10.20 -5.06
CA LYS A 231 -16.59 -10.58 -4.59
C LYS A 231 -16.68 -11.61 -3.48
N TYR A 232 -16.03 -12.75 -3.70
CA TYR A 232 -15.74 -13.72 -2.66
C TYR A 232 -14.27 -13.59 -2.30
N SER A 233 -13.93 -13.47 -1.02
CA SER A 233 -12.56 -13.47 -0.55
C SER A 233 -12.42 -14.36 0.69
N THR A 234 -11.27 -15.02 0.79
CA THR A 234 -10.91 -15.81 1.95
C THR A 234 -9.62 -15.26 2.53
N GLU A 235 -9.71 -14.72 3.73
CA GLU A 235 -8.54 -14.33 4.52
C GLU A 235 -7.97 -15.56 5.21
N ILE A 236 -6.65 -15.72 5.18
CA ILE A 236 -5.93 -16.84 5.77
C ILE A 236 -5.15 -16.34 6.96
N VAL A 237 -5.58 -16.73 8.15
CA VAL A 237 -4.95 -16.32 9.41
C VAL A 237 -4.10 -17.47 9.95
N LYS A 238 -2.80 -17.22 10.12
CA LYS A 238 -1.87 -18.14 10.77
C LYS A 238 -1.88 -17.87 12.27
N SER A 239 -2.24 -18.85 13.07
CA SER A 239 -2.18 -18.80 14.52
C SER A 239 -1.15 -19.80 15.04
N SER A 240 -0.27 -19.35 15.93
CA SER A 240 0.70 -20.22 16.61
C SER A 240 0.00 -20.91 17.78
N VAL A 241 0.05 -22.24 17.80
CA VAL A 241 -0.46 -23.06 18.90
C VAL A 241 0.67 -23.92 19.47
N VAL A 242 0.47 -24.47 20.67
CA VAL A 242 1.45 -25.41 21.27
C VAL A 242 1.58 -26.62 20.35
N GLY A 243 2.78 -26.78 19.76
CA GLY A 243 3.08 -27.88 18.83
C GLY A 243 3.05 -27.54 17.33
N GLY A 244 2.77 -26.28 16.95
CA GLY A 244 2.81 -25.88 15.53
C GLY A 244 2.04 -24.62 15.19
N SER A 245 1.73 -24.47 13.90
CA SER A 245 0.90 -23.38 13.40
C SER A 245 -0.39 -23.94 12.80
N VAL A 246 -1.51 -23.31 13.13
CA VAL A 246 -2.82 -23.61 12.55
C VAL A 246 -3.23 -22.47 11.61
N TYR A 247 -3.72 -22.83 10.44
CA TYR A 247 -4.26 -21.91 9.45
C TYR A 247 -5.78 -21.93 9.51
N THR A 248 -6.38 -20.77 9.76
CA THR A 248 -7.83 -20.59 9.78
C THR A 248 -8.25 -19.78 8.57
N LEU A 249 -9.25 -20.28 7.84
CA LEU A 249 -9.86 -19.59 6.71
C LEU A 249 -11.03 -18.74 7.22
N ARG A 250 -11.07 -17.46 6.81
CA ARG A 250 -12.16 -16.53 7.10
C ARG A 250 -12.77 -16.03 5.80
N PRO A 251 -13.73 -16.78 5.25
CA PRO A 251 -14.38 -16.37 4.02
C PRO A 251 -15.33 -15.19 4.25
N SER A 252 -15.38 -14.33 3.25
CA SER A 252 -16.30 -13.20 3.16
C SER A 252 -16.86 -13.13 1.75
N PHE A 253 -18.07 -12.61 1.65
CA PHE A 253 -18.76 -12.39 0.39
C PHE A 253 -19.35 -10.97 0.38
N SER A 254 -19.19 -10.26 -0.72
CA SER A 254 -19.79 -8.94 -0.91
C SER A 254 -20.46 -8.82 -2.27
N VAL A 255 -21.56 -8.11 -2.30
CA VAL A 255 -22.26 -7.71 -3.52
C VAL A 255 -22.38 -6.20 -3.51
N PHE A 256 -21.96 -5.59 -4.60
CA PHE A 256 -22.00 -4.16 -4.81
C PHE A 256 -22.71 -3.85 -6.13
N LEU A 257 -23.76 -3.09 -6.07
CA LEU A 257 -24.52 -2.61 -7.24
C LEU A 257 -24.37 -1.09 -7.29
N SER A 258 -23.96 -0.56 -8.43
CA SER A 258 -23.81 0.88 -8.64
C SER A 258 -24.41 1.33 -9.97
N TRP A 259 -25.09 2.49 -9.97
CA TRP A 259 -25.57 3.14 -11.18
C TRP A 259 -24.51 4.06 -11.78
N LYS A 260 -24.28 3.95 -13.09
CA LYS A 260 -23.28 4.78 -13.78
C LYS A 260 -23.69 6.24 -13.88
N THR A 261 -24.99 6.48 -14.04
CA THR A 261 -25.56 7.83 -14.18
C THR A 261 -25.80 8.52 -12.84
N MET A 262 -25.86 7.75 -11.75
CA MET A 262 -26.05 8.24 -10.37
C MET A 262 -25.06 7.53 -9.43
N PRO A 263 -23.79 7.94 -9.39
CA PRO A 263 -22.76 7.24 -8.62
C PRO A 263 -23.03 7.16 -7.11
N ASP A 264 -23.83 8.09 -6.59
CA ASP A 264 -24.22 8.12 -5.18
C ASP A 264 -25.31 7.06 -4.85
N LEU A 265 -26.00 6.55 -5.89
CA LEU A 265 -26.99 5.48 -5.75
C LEU A 265 -26.28 4.13 -5.86
N LYS A 266 -25.97 3.56 -4.71
CA LYS A 266 -25.30 2.26 -4.60
C LYS A 266 -25.95 1.41 -3.51
N VAL A 267 -25.97 0.12 -3.75
CA VAL A 267 -26.33 -0.90 -2.76
C VAL A 267 -25.14 -1.77 -2.52
N GLU A 268 -24.77 -1.93 -1.27
CA GLU A 268 -23.65 -2.77 -0.85
C GLU A 268 -24.12 -3.68 0.26
N GLU A 269 -23.85 -4.97 0.09
CA GLU A 269 -24.14 -6.02 1.07
C GLU A 269 -22.87 -6.83 1.30
N ASN A 270 -22.50 -6.96 2.57
CA ASN A 270 -21.30 -7.67 2.99
C ASN A 270 -21.66 -8.77 3.99
N TRP A 271 -21.11 -9.95 3.78
CA TRP A 271 -21.26 -11.10 4.69
C TRP A 271 -19.88 -11.68 4.99
N ARG A 272 -19.73 -12.12 6.23
CA ARG A 272 -18.56 -12.90 6.65
C ARG A 272 -18.98 -14.16 7.36
N GLN A 273 -18.16 -15.19 7.30
CA GLN A 273 -18.36 -16.41 8.06
C GLN A 273 -17.81 -16.24 9.47
N VAL A 274 -18.63 -16.54 10.45
CA VAL A 274 -18.28 -16.53 11.89
C VAL A 274 -18.60 -17.88 12.51
N VAL A 275 -17.95 -18.20 13.61
CA VAL A 275 -18.26 -19.40 14.40
C VAL A 275 -19.39 -19.05 15.36
N GLY A 276 -20.53 -19.72 15.23
CA GLY A 276 -21.66 -19.60 16.15
C GLY A 276 -21.34 -20.16 17.53
N GLU A 277 -22.23 -19.92 18.49
CA GLU A 277 -22.07 -20.37 19.89
C GLU A 277 -22.00 -21.89 20.00
N ASP A 278 -22.63 -22.60 19.08
CA ASP A 278 -22.64 -24.08 18.97
C ASP A 278 -21.44 -24.65 18.18
N GLY A 279 -20.51 -23.80 17.74
CA GLY A 279 -19.36 -24.18 16.91
C GLY A 279 -19.67 -24.35 15.42
N THR A 280 -20.91 -24.11 14.98
CA THR A 280 -21.26 -24.13 13.57
C THR A 280 -20.77 -22.86 12.84
N LEU A 281 -20.48 -23.00 11.55
CA LEU A 281 -20.10 -21.86 10.71
C LEU A 281 -21.37 -21.20 10.17
N ILE A 282 -21.60 -19.95 10.54
CA ILE A 282 -22.75 -19.16 10.09
C ILE A 282 -22.28 -17.92 9.32
N TRP A 283 -23.09 -17.49 8.37
CA TRP A 283 -22.86 -16.23 7.66
C TRP A 283 -23.54 -15.08 8.39
N GLU A 284 -22.78 -14.05 8.74
CA GLU A 284 -23.26 -12.85 9.38
C GLU A 284 -23.11 -11.66 8.43
N LYS A 285 -24.14 -10.83 8.35
CA LYS A 285 -24.09 -9.56 7.61
C LYS A 285 -23.26 -8.56 8.43
N VAL A 286 -22.35 -7.86 7.74
CA VAL A 286 -21.42 -6.90 8.35
C VAL A 286 -21.81 -5.47 8.00
#